data_a06899ff59c21240ba51610325a514f4
#
_entry.id   a06899ff59c21240ba51610325a514f4
#
_cell.length_a   1.000
_cell.length_b   1.000
_cell.length_c   1.000
_cell.angle_alpha   90.00
_cell.angle_beta   90.00
_cell.angle_gamma   90.00
#
_symmetry.space_group_name_H-M   'P 1'
#
loop_
_entity.id
_entity.type
_entity.pdbx_description
1 polymer ?
#
loop_
_entity_poly.entity_id
_entity_poly.type
_entity_poly.pdbx_seq_one_letter_code
_entity_poly.pdbx_strand_id
1 'polypeptide(L)'
;CIRDRSSTSANPSGENSFNGEAVFADFTGSSVPLGMFPYAAWAKSLRDALTRESERMLVGETGFAGAFRLRKAIADHLRGFRGMEVDPDCIVVGAGSQVLYNWLVQLLGRNLHYGVEDPGYLRLSRIYEANNVELSHIPLDENGIDMVSVVESGTDVLHLMPSHQFPTGIVTSIGRRYELLGWASAK
;
A
#
# COMPACT_ATOMS: atom_id res chain seq x y z
N CYS A 1 18.63 11.22 -6.80
CA CYS A 1 18.57 12.53 -6.14
C CYS A 1 17.16 13.10 -6.32
N ILE A 2 16.25 12.86 -5.39
CA ILE A 2 14.92 13.47 -5.42
C ILE A 2 15.05 14.84 -4.78
N ARG A 3 15.01 15.88 -5.60
CA ARG A 3 14.88 17.26 -5.12
C ARG A 3 13.44 17.45 -4.64
N ASP A 4 13.30 17.84 -3.39
CA ASP A 4 12.07 18.34 -2.80
C ASP A 4 11.57 19.52 -3.64
N ARG A 5 10.38 19.40 -4.26
CA ARG A 5 9.76 20.48 -4.99
C ARG A 5 8.62 21.03 -4.17
N SER A 6 8.88 22.17 -3.52
CA SER A 6 7.83 23.07 -3.10
C SER A 6 7.11 23.64 -4.34
N SER A 7 5.78 23.48 -4.36
CA SER A 7 4.81 24.21 -5.18
C SER A 7 5.05 24.26 -6.70
N THR A 8 4.54 23.28 -7.43
CA THR A 8 4.11 23.52 -8.79
C THR A 8 2.59 23.64 -8.82
N SER A 9 2.10 24.81 -9.19
CA SER A 9 0.70 25.07 -9.52
C SER A 9 0.28 24.09 -10.63
N ALA A 10 -0.81 23.33 -10.40
CA ALA A 10 -1.38 22.49 -11.43
C ALA A 10 -1.73 23.34 -12.64
N ASN A 11 -1.16 23.03 -13.80
CA ASN A 11 -1.47 23.69 -15.04
C ASN A 11 -2.89 23.25 -15.49
N PRO A 12 -3.87 24.15 -15.59
CA PRO A 12 -5.25 23.76 -15.94
C PRO A 12 -5.44 23.29 -17.39
N SER A 13 -4.44 23.39 -18.25
CA SER A 13 -4.51 23.03 -19.67
C SER A 13 -4.27 21.54 -19.99
N GLY A 14 -3.94 20.70 -19.00
CA GLY A 14 -3.79 19.26 -19.22
C GLY A 14 -2.58 18.86 -20.07
N GLU A 15 -1.69 19.78 -20.40
CA GLU A 15 -0.44 19.49 -21.10
C GLU A 15 0.63 19.12 -20.09
N ASN A 16 1.19 17.93 -20.23
CA ASN A 16 2.34 17.50 -19.46
C ASN A 16 3.56 18.30 -19.88
N SER A 17 4.03 19.21 -19.03
CA SER A 17 5.24 19.98 -19.27
C SER A 17 6.18 19.90 -18.09
N PHE A 18 7.46 19.67 -18.37
CA PHE A 18 8.53 19.70 -17.40
C PHE A 18 9.43 20.90 -17.75
N ASN A 19 9.54 21.89 -16.84
CA ASN A 19 10.24 23.17 -17.08
C ASN A 19 9.73 23.95 -18.32
N GLY A 20 8.44 23.80 -18.69
CA GLY A 20 7.87 24.46 -19.87
C GLY A 20 8.04 23.73 -21.19
N GLU A 21 8.72 22.58 -21.20
CA GLU A 21 8.84 21.71 -22.36
C GLU A 21 7.79 20.60 -22.34
N ALA A 22 7.18 20.29 -23.48
CA ALA A 22 6.24 19.17 -23.61
C ALA A 22 6.99 17.84 -23.41
N VAL A 23 6.51 17.00 -22.51
CA VAL A 23 7.10 15.68 -22.26
C VAL A 23 6.23 14.58 -22.86
N PHE A 24 6.85 13.57 -23.44
CA PHE A 24 6.16 12.41 -24.00
C PHE A 24 5.38 11.63 -22.96
N ALA A 25 5.95 11.47 -21.75
CA ALA A 25 5.32 10.81 -20.62
C ALA A 25 5.82 11.41 -19.30
N ASP A 26 4.89 11.65 -18.38
CA ASP A 26 5.19 12.17 -17.05
C ASP A 26 4.95 11.07 -16.01
N PHE A 27 6.03 10.61 -15.36
CA PHE A 27 6.01 9.62 -14.27
C PHE A 27 6.23 10.26 -12.89
N THR A 28 6.18 11.57 -12.77
CA THR A 28 6.39 12.29 -11.50
C THR A 28 5.16 12.28 -10.60
N GLY A 29 4.00 11.98 -11.15
CA GLY A 29 2.71 11.91 -10.45
C GLY A 29 2.06 10.53 -10.55
N SER A 30 1.09 10.28 -9.67
CA SER A 30 0.27 9.06 -9.65
C SER A 30 -1.21 9.37 -9.94
N SER A 31 -1.47 10.42 -10.72
CA SER A 31 -2.83 10.79 -11.14
C SER A 31 -3.37 9.81 -12.20
N VAL A 32 -4.66 9.54 -12.11
CA VAL A 32 -5.35 8.75 -13.14
C VAL A 32 -5.45 9.58 -14.42
N PRO A 33 -5.07 9.04 -15.60
CA PRO A 33 -5.22 9.75 -16.86
C PRO A 33 -6.66 10.18 -17.12
N LEU A 34 -6.82 11.32 -17.80
CA LEU A 34 -8.15 11.83 -18.17
C LEU A 34 -8.93 10.80 -18.98
N GLY A 35 -10.21 10.64 -18.66
CA GLY A 35 -11.11 9.71 -19.37
C GLY A 35 -11.05 8.25 -18.86
N MET A 36 -10.09 7.86 -18.04
CA MET A 36 -10.01 6.49 -17.50
C MET A 36 -10.83 6.28 -16.23
N PHE A 37 -11.18 7.36 -15.52
CA PHE A 37 -11.99 7.21 -14.30
C PHE A 37 -13.46 6.95 -14.65
N PRO A 38 -14.09 5.88 -14.14
CA PRO A 38 -15.47 5.50 -14.48
C PRO A 38 -16.50 6.34 -13.72
N TYR A 39 -16.61 7.63 -14.00
CA TYR A 39 -17.47 8.58 -13.30
C TYR A 39 -18.94 8.16 -13.20
N ALA A 40 -19.50 7.60 -14.28
CA ALA A 40 -20.90 7.17 -14.29
C ALA A 40 -21.17 6.03 -13.31
N ALA A 41 -20.29 5.03 -13.27
CA ALA A 41 -20.38 3.91 -12.33
C ALA A 41 -20.20 4.38 -10.89
N TRP A 42 -19.21 5.24 -10.65
CA TRP A 42 -18.95 5.80 -9.33
C TRP A 42 -20.11 6.65 -8.81
N ALA A 43 -20.64 7.57 -9.64
CA ALA A 43 -21.78 8.41 -9.28
C ALA A 43 -23.06 7.58 -9.03
N LYS A 44 -23.25 6.49 -9.79
CA LYS A 44 -24.34 5.53 -9.54
C LYS A 44 -24.18 4.86 -8.18
N SER A 45 -23.00 4.35 -7.87
CA SER A 45 -22.72 3.68 -6.59
C SER A 45 -22.93 4.61 -5.40
N LEU A 46 -22.52 5.89 -5.52
CA LEU A 46 -22.78 6.90 -4.49
C LEU A 46 -24.29 7.11 -4.28
N ARG A 47 -25.06 7.34 -5.35
CA ARG A 47 -26.51 7.50 -5.24
C ARG A 47 -27.19 6.27 -4.64
N ASP A 48 -26.78 5.09 -5.06
CA ASP A 48 -27.32 3.83 -4.54
C ASP A 48 -27.04 3.68 -3.03
N ALA A 49 -25.86 4.07 -2.57
CA ALA A 49 -25.51 4.06 -1.15
C ALA A 49 -26.39 5.05 -0.35
N LEU A 50 -26.50 6.30 -0.84
CA LEU A 50 -27.30 7.34 -0.17
C LEU A 50 -28.80 7.03 -0.13
N THR A 51 -29.32 6.28 -1.11
CA THR A 51 -30.75 5.94 -1.17
C THR A 51 -31.12 4.66 -0.41
N ARG A 52 -30.17 3.73 -0.24
CA ARG A 52 -30.42 2.44 0.41
C ARG A 52 -30.09 2.43 1.89
N GLU A 53 -29.18 3.30 2.32
CA GLU A 53 -28.74 3.37 3.71
C GLU A 53 -29.60 4.37 4.50
N SER A 54 -29.88 4.04 5.76
CA SER A 54 -30.51 4.99 6.65
C SER A 54 -29.51 6.10 7.05
N GLU A 55 -30.03 7.29 7.30
CA GLU A 55 -29.24 8.41 7.81
C GLU A 55 -28.37 7.99 9.02
N ARG A 56 -28.96 7.21 9.94
CA ARG A 56 -28.23 6.68 11.10
C ARG A 56 -27.00 5.84 10.74
N MET A 57 -27.06 5.09 9.64
CA MET A 57 -25.91 4.29 9.19
C MET A 57 -24.86 5.12 8.47
N LEU A 58 -25.26 6.19 7.81
CA LEU A 58 -24.35 7.07 7.08
C LEU A 58 -23.58 8.03 7.98
N VAL A 59 -24.24 8.54 9.03
CA VAL A 59 -23.66 9.56 9.94
C VAL A 59 -23.39 9.03 11.34
N GLY A 60 -23.77 7.79 11.64
CA GLY A 60 -23.56 7.15 12.93
C GLY A 60 -22.08 6.81 13.15
N GLU A 61 -21.70 6.69 14.42
CA GLU A 61 -20.38 6.23 14.79
C GLU A 61 -20.13 4.80 14.30
N THR A 62 -19.01 4.59 13.63
CA THR A 62 -18.51 3.25 13.31
C THR A 62 -17.56 2.80 14.43
N GLY A 63 -17.54 1.51 14.74
CA GLY A 63 -16.55 0.97 15.66
C GLY A 63 -15.11 1.23 15.19
N PHE A 64 -14.14 1.11 16.08
CA PHE A 64 -12.71 1.38 15.81
C PHE A 64 -12.13 0.58 14.62
N ALA A 65 -12.69 -0.59 14.30
CA ALA A 65 -12.29 -1.41 13.16
C ALA A 65 -12.89 -0.94 11.81
N GLY A 66 -13.76 0.08 11.82
CA GLY A 66 -14.49 0.56 10.65
C GLY A 66 -15.86 -0.11 10.47
N ALA A 67 -16.65 0.38 9.52
CA ALA A 67 -18.02 -0.07 9.27
C ALA A 67 -18.06 -1.58 8.96
N PHE A 68 -18.84 -2.35 9.70
CA PHE A 68 -18.96 -3.80 9.55
C PHE A 68 -19.35 -4.22 8.12
N ARG A 69 -20.26 -3.50 7.47
CA ARG A 69 -20.65 -3.78 6.09
C ARG A 69 -19.51 -3.66 5.10
N LEU A 70 -18.61 -2.67 5.29
CA LEU A 70 -17.40 -2.53 4.47
C LEU A 70 -16.44 -3.69 4.73
N ARG A 71 -16.20 -4.04 6.00
CA ARG A 71 -15.35 -5.17 6.38
C ARG A 71 -15.88 -6.50 5.81
N LYS A 72 -17.20 -6.71 5.89
CA LYS A 72 -17.86 -7.87 5.29
C LYS A 72 -17.71 -7.89 3.76
N ALA A 73 -17.90 -6.77 3.08
CA ALA A 73 -17.73 -6.67 1.64
C ALA A 73 -16.27 -6.95 1.22
N ILE A 74 -15.29 -6.52 2.00
CA ILE A 74 -13.87 -6.83 1.79
C ILE A 74 -13.64 -8.35 1.95
N ALA A 75 -14.18 -8.97 3.00
CA ALA A 75 -14.06 -10.43 3.21
C ALA A 75 -14.68 -11.23 2.06
N ASP A 76 -15.89 -10.84 1.61
CA ASP A 76 -16.56 -11.48 0.47
C ASP A 76 -15.75 -11.30 -0.83
N HIS A 77 -15.15 -10.12 -1.05
CA HIS A 77 -14.27 -9.87 -2.19
C HIS A 77 -13.00 -10.73 -2.14
N LEU A 78 -12.34 -10.83 -0.98
CA LEU A 78 -11.15 -11.66 -0.80
C LEU A 78 -11.46 -13.14 -1.07
N ARG A 79 -12.61 -13.62 -0.61
CA ARG A 79 -13.06 -14.99 -0.90
C ARG A 79 -13.27 -15.20 -2.39
N GLY A 80 -14.00 -14.32 -3.06
CA GLY A 80 -14.30 -14.46 -4.49
C GLY A 80 -13.11 -14.27 -5.42
N PHE A 81 -12.19 -13.35 -5.07
CA PHE A 81 -11.09 -12.97 -5.94
C PHE A 81 -9.77 -13.67 -5.62
N ARG A 82 -9.53 -14.02 -4.35
CA ARG A 82 -8.27 -14.62 -3.88
C ARG A 82 -8.43 -16.02 -3.28
N GLY A 83 -9.66 -16.51 -3.11
CA GLY A 83 -9.92 -17.75 -2.40
C GLY A 83 -9.57 -17.69 -0.91
N MET A 84 -9.46 -16.48 -0.34
CA MET A 84 -9.11 -16.27 1.06
C MET A 84 -10.37 -16.18 1.91
N GLU A 85 -10.53 -17.09 2.86
CA GLU A 85 -11.58 -17.01 3.86
C GLU A 85 -11.08 -16.18 5.06
N VAL A 86 -11.61 -14.98 5.20
CA VAL A 86 -11.25 -14.04 6.27
C VAL A 86 -12.49 -13.66 7.05
N ASP A 87 -12.42 -13.75 8.38
CA ASP A 87 -13.47 -13.22 9.23
C ASP A 87 -13.48 -11.69 9.13
N PRO A 88 -14.65 -11.05 8.89
CA PRO A 88 -14.77 -9.60 8.92
C PRO A 88 -14.23 -8.94 10.19
N ASP A 89 -14.23 -9.63 11.32
CA ASP A 89 -13.69 -9.12 12.58
C ASP A 89 -12.14 -9.13 12.64
N CYS A 90 -11.49 -9.83 11.70
CA CYS A 90 -10.05 -9.75 11.47
C CYS A 90 -9.65 -8.63 10.48
N ILE A 91 -10.60 -7.81 10.03
CA ILE A 91 -10.35 -6.71 9.08
C ILE A 91 -10.47 -5.37 9.81
N VAL A 92 -9.44 -4.54 9.67
CA VAL A 92 -9.42 -3.17 10.17
C VAL A 92 -9.30 -2.20 9.00
N VAL A 93 -10.21 -1.22 8.95
CA VAL A 93 -10.21 -0.16 7.92
C VAL A 93 -9.64 1.12 8.53
N GLY A 94 -8.59 1.66 7.94
CA GLY A 94 -7.93 2.87 8.39
C GLY A 94 -7.94 3.98 7.33
N ALA A 95 -7.49 5.16 7.72
CA ALA A 95 -7.40 6.35 6.87
C ALA A 95 -6.18 6.30 5.93
N GLY A 96 -6.09 5.26 5.13
CA GLY A 96 -5.01 5.03 4.17
C GLY A 96 -3.86 4.18 4.72
N SER A 97 -3.04 3.64 3.81
CA SER A 97 -1.98 2.69 4.13
C SER A 97 -0.92 3.24 5.10
N GLN A 98 -0.60 4.53 5.02
CA GLN A 98 0.41 5.13 5.90
C GLN A 98 0.00 5.09 7.38
N VAL A 99 -1.29 5.31 7.67
CA VAL A 99 -1.84 5.19 9.04
C VAL A 99 -1.76 3.74 9.51
N LEU A 100 -2.13 2.80 8.62
CA LEU A 100 -2.07 1.37 8.93
C LEU A 100 -0.64 0.90 9.20
N TYR A 101 0.37 1.38 8.46
CA TYR A 101 1.78 1.05 8.73
C TYR A 101 2.25 1.57 10.09
N ASN A 102 1.84 2.78 10.49
CA ASN A 102 2.11 3.27 11.83
C ASN A 102 1.47 2.38 12.92
N TRP A 103 0.23 1.94 12.72
CA TRP A 103 -0.43 1.03 13.66
C TRP A 103 0.25 -0.34 13.72
N LEU A 104 0.73 -0.85 12.59
CA LEU A 104 1.49 -2.11 12.57
C LEU A 104 2.77 -2.01 13.40
N VAL A 105 3.51 -0.91 13.32
CA VAL A 105 4.70 -0.70 14.18
C VAL A 105 4.32 -0.64 15.66
N GLN A 106 3.21 0.03 15.99
CA GLN A 106 2.74 0.09 17.37
C GLN A 106 2.28 -1.28 17.90
N LEU A 107 1.68 -2.10 17.04
CA LEU A 107 1.20 -3.43 17.38
C LEU A 107 2.34 -4.44 17.52
N LEU A 108 3.28 -4.46 16.59
CA LEU A 108 4.39 -5.42 16.54
C LEU A 108 5.50 -5.05 17.55
N GLY A 109 5.76 -3.76 17.71
CA GLY A 109 6.77 -3.23 18.61
C GLY A 109 7.87 -2.46 17.89
N ARG A 110 8.45 -1.49 18.60
CA ARG A 110 9.52 -0.63 18.08
C ARG A 110 10.92 -1.20 18.31
N ASN A 111 11.01 -2.23 19.09
CA ASN A 111 12.26 -2.93 19.43
C ASN A 111 12.60 -4.05 18.46
N LEU A 112 11.77 -4.27 17.44
CA LEU A 112 12.03 -5.21 16.37
C LEU A 112 12.84 -4.53 15.26
N HIS A 113 13.61 -5.34 14.55
CA HIS A 113 14.36 -4.93 13.36
C HIS A 113 13.50 -5.14 12.10
N TYR A 114 13.22 -4.05 11.40
CA TYR A 114 12.39 -4.05 10.20
C TYR A 114 13.25 -4.05 8.94
N GLY A 115 12.83 -4.79 7.93
CA GLY A 115 13.43 -4.81 6.60
C GLY A 115 12.44 -4.33 5.53
N VAL A 116 12.92 -3.53 4.60
CA VAL A 116 12.18 -3.05 3.42
C VAL A 116 12.98 -3.30 2.15
N GLU A 117 12.29 -3.42 1.04
CA GLU A 117 12.89 -3.59 -0.28
C GLU A 117 13.68 -2.33 -0.70
N ASP A 118 14.85 -2.50 -1.36
CA ASP A 118 15.65 -1.44 -1.93
C ASP A 118 16.10 -1.79 -3.37
N PRO A 119 15.74 -1.00 -4.38
CA PRO A 119 14.90 0.19 -4.31
C PRO A 119 13.47 -0.11 -3.93
N GLY A 120 12.86 0.74 -3.10
CA GLY A 120 11.52 0.54 -2.56
C GLY A 120 10.71 1.82 -2.44
N TYR A 121 9.55 1.71 -1.81
CA TYR A 121 8.65 2.84 -1.62
C TYR A 121 9.15 3.77 -0.51
N LEU A 122 9.79 4.88 -0.90
CA LEU A 122 10.45 5.80 0.01
C LEU A 122 9.58 6.29 1.20
N ARG A 123 8.27 6.47 0.98
CA ARG A 123 7.37 6.88 2.07
C ARG A 123 7.27 5.83 3.18
N LEU A 124 7.41 4.55 2.82
CA LEU A 124 7.42 3.47 3.78
C LEU A 124 8.63 3.55 4.70
N SER A 125 9.83 3.70 4.12
CA SER A 125 11.07 3.88 4.89
C SER A 125 10.96 5.06 5.86
N ARG A 126 10.43 6.20 5.39
CA ARG A 126 10.22 7.38 6.23
C ARG A 126 9.24 7.15 7.40
N ILE A 127 8.22 6.30 7.20
CA ILE A 127 7.29 5.94 8.28
C ILE A 127 8.00 5.12 9.35
N TYR A 128 8.80 4.15 8.95
CA TYR A 128 9.58 3.33 9.87
C TYR A 128 10.64 4.16 10.61
N GLU A 129 11.39 5.00 9.91
CA GLU A 129 12.34 5.94 10.51
C GLU A 129 11.68 6.88 11.52
N ALA A 130 10.51 7.44 11.17
CA ALA A 130 9.75 8.33 12.05
C ALA A 130 9.22 7.62 13.32
N ASN A 131 9.09 6.30 13.28
CA ASN A 131 8.75 5.48 14.44
C ASN A 131 9.97 5.07 15.27
N ASN A 132 11.19 5.46 14.88
CA ASN A 132 12.46 5.12 15.52
C ASN A 132 12.66 3.60 15.66
N VAL A 133 12.31 2.83 14.64
CA VAL A 133 12.62 1.41 14.56
C VAL A 133 13.96 1.21 13.86
N GLU A 134 14.64 0.13 14.19
CA GLU A 134 15.80 -0.30 13.41
C GLU A 134 15.33 -0.76 12.03
N LEU A 135 15.94 -0.22 10.96
CA LEU A 135 15.51 -0.41 9.58
C LEU A 135 16.67 -0.83 8.67
N SER A 136 16.53 -1.97 8.00
CA SER A 136 17.42 -2.41 6.93
C SER A 136 16.77 -2.22 5.56
N HIS A 137 17.56 -1.70 4.64
CA HIS A 137 17.26 -1.63 3.21
C HIS A 137 17.85 -2.83 2.51
N ILE A 138 17.03 -3.75 2.02
CA ILE A 138 17.42 -5.05 1.51
C ILE A 138 17.33 -5.05 -0.02
N PRO A 139 18.43 -5.37 -0.75
CA PRO A 139 18.46 -5.32 -2.19
C PRO A 139 17.50 -6.32 -2.84
N LEU A 140 17.13 -6.02 -4.08
CA LEU A 140 16.34 -6.88 -4.94
C LEU A 140 17.23 -7.58 -5.97
N ASP A 141 16.86 -8.80 -6.33
CA ASP A 141 17.32 -9.49 -7.52
C ASP A 141 16.18 -9.63 -8.55
N GLU A 142 16.37 -10.39 -9.61
CA GLU A 142 15.36 -10.65 -10.64
C GLU A 142 14.12 -11.41 -10.14
N ASN A 143 14.19 -12.06 -8.98
CA ASN A 143 13.14 -12.86 -8.37
C ASN A 143 12.41 -12.16 -7.22
N GLY A 144 12.82 -10.95 -6.86
CA GLY A 144 12.30 -10.17 -5.73
C GLY A 144 13.37 -9.83 -4.71
N ILE A 145 13.03 -9.78 -3.43
CA ILE A 145 14.00 -9.46 -2.37
C ILE A 145 15.08 -10.55 -2.28
N ASP A 146 16.36 -10.14 -2.12
CA ASP A 146 17.47 -11.07 -2.00
C ASP A 146 17.49 -11.79 -0.66
N MET A 147 17.34 -13.12 -0.68
CA MET A 147 17.22 -13.93 0.54
C MET A 147 18.52 -14.02 1.34
N VAL A 148 19.68 -13.91 0.69
CA VAL A 148 20.97 -13.89 1.41
C VAL A 148 21.03 -12.65 2.28
N SER A 149 20.73 -11.50 1.68
CA SER A 149 20.67 -10.22 2.41
C SER A 149 19.59 -10.18 3.48
N VAL A 150 18.44 -10.84 3.26
CA VAL A 150 17.40 -10.99 4.30
C VAL A 150 17.94 -11.72 5.52
N VAL A 151 18.64 -12.84 5.33
CA VAL A 151 19.21 -13.62 6.44
C VAL A 151 20.32 -12.86 7.14
N GLU A 152 21.22 -12.22 6.39
CA GLU A 152 22.35 -11.47 6.92
C GLU A 152 21.93 -10.20 7.66
N SER A 153 20.83 -9.57 7.25
CA SER A 153 20.32 -8.37 7.91
C SER A 153 19.85 -8.62 9.34
N GLY A 154 19.51 -9.85 9.69
CA GLY A 154 18.96 -10.19 11.00
C GLY A 154 17.56 -9.61 11.28
N THR A 155 16.85 -9.16 10.25
CA THR A 155 15.50 -8.57 10.41
C THR A 155 14.50 -9.53 11.02
N ASP A 156 13.59 -8.99 11.83
CA ASP A 156 12.47 -9.72 12.45
C ASP A 156 11.19 -9.58 11.62
N VAL A 157 11.00 -8.43 10.97
CA VAL A 157 9.81 -8.09 10.20
C VAL A 157 10.23 -7.65 8.80
N LEU A 158 9.66 -8.26 7.75
CA LEU A 158 9.84 -7.83 6.36
C LEU A 158 8.56 -7.21 5.81
N HIS A 159 8.71 -6.02 5.24
CA HIS A 159 7.63 -5.39 4.46
C HIS A 159 7.93 -5.53 2.96
N LEU A 160 7.06 -6.24 2.26
CA LEU A 160 7.25 -6.65 0.87
C LEU A 160 6.09 -6.22 -0.02
N MET A 161 6.37 -5.98 -1.29
CA MET A 161 5.39 -5.78 -2.36
C MET A 161 5.48 -6.89 -3.42
N PRO A 162 5.04 -8.12 -3.12
CA PRO A 162 5.40 -9.29 -3.91
C PRO A 162 4.71 -9.40 -5.27
N SER A 163 3.65 -8.65 -5.53
CA SER A 163 2.90 -8.76 -6.78
C SER A 163 3.18 -7.63 -7.77
N HIS A 164 3.54 -6.46 -7.26
CA HIS A 164 3.78 -5.24 -8.04
C HIS A 164 4.77 -4.37 -7.29
N GLN A 165 6.03 -4.83 -7.25
CA GLN A 165 7.09 -4.11 -6.55
C GLN A 165 7.26 -2.70 -7.11
N PHE A 166 7.25 -1.72 -6.24
CA PHE A 166 7.47 -0.34 -6.63
C PHE A 166 8.88 0.11 -6.17
N PRO A 167 9.71 0.72 -7.05
CA PRO A 167 9.35 1.22 -8.40
C PRO A 167 9.70 0.27 -9.55
N THR A 168 10.24 -0.92 -9.30
CA THR A 168 10.85 -1.78 -10.33
C THR A 168 9.84 -2.54 -11.19
N GLY A 169 8.63 -2.79 -10.66
CA GLY A 169 7.63 -3.64 -11.32
C GLY A 169 7.91 -5.14 -11.20
N ILE A 170 8.94 -5.56 -10.49
CA ILE A 170 9.27 -6.98 -10.28
C ILE A 170 8.09 -7.67 -9.61
N VAL A 171 7.75 -8.85 -10.11
CA VAL A 171 6.82 -9.78 -9.48
C VAL A 171 7.64 -10.88 -8.81
N THR A 172 7.57 -10.95 -7.48
CA THR A 172 8.28 -11.96 -6.71
C THR A 172 7.91 -13.36 -7.19
N SER A 173 8.90 -14.13 -7.60
CA SER A 173 8.72 -15.48 -8.12
C SER A 173 8.08 -16.41 -7.09
N ILE A 174 7.39 -17.46 -7.56
CA ILE A 174 6.75 -18.43 -6.66
C ILE A 174 7.78 -19.09 -5.75
N GLY A 175 8.96 -19.46 -6.28
CA GLY A 175 10.06 -20.01 -5.48
C GLY A 175 10.45 -19.08 -4.34
N ARG A 176 10.69 -17.80 -4.65
CA ARG A 176 11.07 -16.80 -3.65
C ARG A 176 9.97 -16.59 -2.58
N ARG A 177 8.70 -16.67 -2.96
CA ARG A 177 7.60 -16.59 -1.98
C ARG A 177 7.64 -17.76 -0.99
N TYR A 178 7.97 -18.97 -1.44
CA TYR A 178 8.14 -20.11 -0.55
C TYR A 178 9.37 -19.98 0.36
N GLU A 179 10.48 -19.46 -0.16
CA GLU A 179 11.66 -19.15 0.65
C GLU A 179 11.34 -18.15 1.77
N LEU A 180 10.63 -17.08 1.44
CA LEU A 180 10.17 -16.07 2.40
C LEU A 180 9.22 -16.65 3.46
N LEU A 181 8.27 -17.50 3.06
CA LEU A 181 7.39 -18.18 4.02
C LEU A 181 8.17 -19.14 4.92
N GLY A 182 9.15 -19.86 4.37
CA GLY A 182 10.05 -20.71 5.13
C GLY A 182 10.87 -19.92 6.15
N TRP A 183 11.44 -18.80 5.74
CA TRP A 183 12.15 -17.87 6.62
C TRP A 183 11.24 -17.36 7.75
N ALA A 184 10.06 -16.89 7.43
CA ALA A 184 9.11 -16.37 8.42
C ALA A 184 8.62 -17.43 9.41
N SER A 185 8.52 -18.70 8.97
CA SER A 185 8.09 -19.81 9.84
C SER A 185 9.19 -20.29 10.78
N ALA A 186 10.44 -19.97 10.51
CA ALA A 186 11.60 -20.33 11.33
C ALA A 186 11.92 -19.29 12.41
N LYS A 187 11.28 -18.12 12.38
CA LYS A 187 11.37 -17.02 13.36
C LYS A 187 10.32 -17.19 14.45
#